data_8eb9c9c88d2d2f802c10b58c44cad8ef
#
_entry.id   8eb9c9c88d2d2f802c10b58c44cad8ef
#
_cell.length_a   1.000
_cell.length_b   1.000
_cell.length_c   1.000
_cell.angle_alpha   90.00
_cell.angle_beta   90.00
_cell.angle_gamma   90.00
#
_symmetry.space_group_name_H-M   'P 1'
#
loop_
_entity.id
_entity.type
_entity.pdbx_description
1 polymer ?
#
loop_
_entity_poly.entity_id
_entity_poly.type
_entity_poly.pdbx_seq_one_letter_code
_entity_poly.pdbx_strand_id
1 'polypeptide(L)'
;VNRWCVIPVFDFLRNYIASFGIIILILVILVKLVISPLTYKSYVSMAKMRLIKPQVDELNKKYPKKEDAMKKQQATMELYKKAGINPMGGCIPMLIQMPILIAMFRFFPASIELREQPFLWADDLSSYDSIVNLPFSIPFYGDHVSLFALLMAVSLFGYSYFNYQQTASSQPQMAGMKFMMVYMMPIMMLLWFNSYSSGLCYYY
;
A
#
# COMPACT_ATOMS: atom_id res chain seq x y z
N VAL A 1 3.43 17.89 -5.59
CA VAL A 1 3.81 17.28 -4.31
C VAL A 1 5.32 17.38 -4.14
N ASN A 2 6.17 16.82 -5.05
CA ASN A 2 7.63 16.81 -4.89
C ASN A 2 8.21 18.21 -4.64
N ARG A 3 7.97 19.17 -5.53
CA ARG A 3 8.57 20.52 -5.48
C ARG A 3 8.19 21.30 -4.22
N TRP A 4 6.98 21.07 -3.67
CA TRP A 4 6.45 21.89 -2.57
C TRP A 4 6.51 21.21 -1.20
N CYS A 5 6.61 19.87 -1.17
CA CYS A 5 6.57 19.14 0.08
C CYS A 5 7.81 18.26 0.27
N VAL A 6 8.12 17.38 -0.70
CA VAL A 6 9.17 16.38 -0.51
C VAL A 6 10.56 17.02 -0.55
N ILE A 7 10.86 17.79 -1.60
CA ILE A 7 12.19 18.39 -1.80
C ILE A 7 12.55 19.35 -0.66
N PRO A 8 11.70 20.31 -0.24
CA PRO A 8 12.08 21.20 0.86
C PRO A 8 12.31 20.50 2.20
N VAL A 9 11.53 19.45 2.49
CA VAL A 9 11.72 18.65 3.71
C VAL A 9 13.02 17.85 3.63
N PHE A 10 13.30 17.28 2.47
CA PHE A 10 14.52 16.52 2.21
C PHE A 10 15.75 17.40 2.35
N ASP A 11 15.77 18.57 1.71
CA ASP A 11 16.87 19.56 1.78
C ASP A 11 17.10 20.06 3.22
N PHE A 12 16.00 20.32 3.94
CA PHE A 12 16.10 20.73 5.34
C PHE A 12 16.74 19.63 6.20
N LEU A 13 16.31 18.38 6.07
CA LEU A 13 16.83 17.26 6.84
C LEU A 13 18.30 16.96 6.50
N ARG A 14 18.71 17.13 5.25
CA ARG A 14 20.09 16.95 4.80
C ARG A 14 21.08 17.85 5.53
N ASN A 15 20.68 19.05 5.93
CA ASN A 15 21.53 19.97 6.66
C ASN A 15 21.90 19.46 8.08
N TYR A 16 21.09 18.54 8.62
CA TYR A 16 21.25 18.03 9.99
C TYR A 16 21.66 16.56 10.04
N ILE A 17 21.36 15.80 9.01
CA ILE A 17 21.49 14.33 9.00
C ILE A 17 22.32 13.92 7.79
N ALA A 18 23.46 13.27 8.04
CA ALA A 18 24.35 12.78 7.01
C ALA A 18 23.85 11.49 6.31
N SER A 19 23.02 10.68 7.00
CA SER A 19 22.55 9.41 6.46
C SER A 19 21.23 9.59 5.70
N PHE A 20 21.27 9.36 4.39
CA PHE A 20 20.10 9.48 3.52
C PHE A 20 19.01 8.44 3.84
N GLY A 21 19.38 7.23 4.27
CA GLY A 21 18.39 6.25 4.72
C GLY A 21 17.59 6.71 5.93
N ILE A 22 18.23 7.41 6.88
CA ILE A 22 17.55 8.01 8.04
C ILE A 22 16.63 9.16 7.58
N ILE A 23 17.07 9.95 6.63
CA ILE A 23 16.23 11.02 6.03
C ILE A 23 14.96 10.43 5.41
N ILE A 24 15.08 9.34 4.65
CA ILE A 24 13.92 8.62 4.07
C ILE A 24 12.99 8.13 5.18
N LEU A 25 13.53 7.53 6.24
CA LEU A 25 12.73 7.06 7.38
C LEU A 25 11.93 8.19 8.02
N ILE A 26 12.57 9.32 8.28
CA ILE A 26 11.91 10.49 8.84
C ILE A 26 10.84 11.02 7.88
N LEU A 27 11.14 11.07 6.58
CA LEU A 27 10.18 11.47 5.56
C LEU A 27 8.94 10.56 5.56
N VAL A 28 9.13 9.24 5.65
CA VAL A 28 8.04 8.26 5.77
C VAL A 28 7.18 8.56 7.00
N ILE A 29 7.80 8.75 8.16
CA ILE A 29 7.10 9.05 9.42
C ILE A 29 6.30 10.35 9.29
N LEU A 30 6.90 11.41 8.77
CA LEU A 30 6.23 12.71 8.58
C LEU A 30 5.02 12.58 7.65
N VAL A 31 5.18 11.92 6.50
CA VAL A 31 4.08 11.69 5.55
C VAL A 31 2.96 10.88 6.22
N LYS A 32 3.30 9.82 6.97
CA LYS A 32 2.31 8.99 7.68
C LYS A 32 1.60 9.77 8.79
N LEU A 33 2.31 10.64 9.52
CA LEU A 33 1.70 11.51 10.54
C LEU A 33 0.70 12.50 9.93
N VAL A 34 1.05 13.13 8.81
CA VAL A 34 0.16 14.06 8.11
C VAL A 34 -1.11 13.36 7.60
N ILE A 35 -0.99 12.12 7.12
CA ILE A 35 -2.12 11.34 6.60
C ILE A 35 -2.91 10.66 7.74
N SER A 36 -2.31 10.50 8.92
CA SER A 36 -2.89 9.77 10.07
C SER A 36 -4.32 10.19 10.42
N PRO A 37 -4.71 11.47 10.52
CA PRO A 37 -6.08 11.84 10.87
C PRO A 37 -7.11 11.40 9.83
N LEU A 38 -6.73 11.36 8.54
CA LEU A 38 -7.61 10.88 7.47
C LEU A 38 -7.74 9.35 7.48
N THR A 39 -6.62 8.66 7.67
CA THR A 39 -6.59 7.19 7.75
C THR A 39 -7.30 6.70 9.00
N TYR A 40 -7.20 7.41 10.13
CA TYR A 40 -7.94 7.09 11.34
C TYR A 40 -9.46 7.09 11.13
N LYS A 41 -10.00 8.12 10.49
CA LYS A 41 -11.43 8.16 10.13
C LYS A 41 -11.86 6.97 9.25
N SER A 42 -10.98 6.57 8.34
CA SER A 42 -11.20 5.40 7.49
C SER A 42 -11.21 4.10 8.29
N TYR A 43 -10.25 3.91 9.20
CA TYR A 43 -10.21 2.73 10.08
C TYR A 43 -11.43 2.65 11.00
N VAL A 44 -11.89 3.77 11.55
CA VAL A 44 -13.12 3.82 12.34
C VAL A 44 -14.34 3.42 11.51
N SER A 45 -14.44 3.87 10.27
CA SER A 45 -15.51 3.46 9.36
C SER A 45 -15.49 1.96 9.07
N MET A 46 -14.29 1.40 8.82
CA MET A 46 -14.13 -0.06 8.62
C MET A 46 -14.48 -0.86 9.89
N ALA A 47 -14.09 -0.37 11.07
CA ALA A 47 -14.45 -1.00 12.33
C ALA A 47 -15.97 -1.03 12.55
N LYS A 48 -16.68 0.07 12.23
CA LYS A 48 -18.14 0.11 12.28
C LYS A 48 -18.80 -0.88 11.30
N MET A 49 -18.23 -1.07 10.12
CA MET A 49 -18.72 -2.08 9.17
C MET A 49 -18.69 -3.50 9.73
N ARG A 50 -17.70 -3.82 10.58
CA ARG A 50 -17.64 -5.13 11.24
C ARG A 50 -18.79 -5.35 12.23
N LEU A 51 -19.21 -4.33 12.94
CA LEU A 51 -20.29 -4.44 13.92
C LEU A 51 -21.64 -4.80 13.28
N ILE A 52 -21.85 -4.38 12.03
CA ILE A 52 -23.10 -4.71 11.29
C ILE A 52 -22.98 -5.95 10.41
N LYS A 53 -21.83 -6.67 10.48
CA LYS A 53 -21.64 -7.93 9.75
C LYS A 53 -22.79 -8.92 9.91
N PRO A 54 -23.30 -9.23 11.15
CA PRO A 54 -24.40 -10.17 11.32
C PRO A 54 -25.64 -9.78 10.51
N GLN A 55 -25.96 -8.48 10.43
CA GLN A 55 -27.11 -7.99 9.65
C GLN A 55 -26.86 -8.11 8.14
N VAL A 56 -25.62 -7.92 7.69
CA VAL A 56 -25.23 -8.16 6.28
C VAL A 56 -25.31 -9.65 5.96
N ASP A 57 -24.93 -10.53 6.87
CA ASP A 57 -25.01 -11.98 6.68
C ASP A 57 -26.49 -12.46 6.60
N GLU A 58 -27.41 -11.85 7.36
CA GLU A 58 -28.85 -12.09 7.23
C GLU A 58 -29.38 -11.65 5.85
N LEU A 59 -28.95 -10.48 5.36
CA LEU A 59 -29.27 -10.04 4.00
C LEU A 59 -28.72 -11.00 2.94
N ASN A 60 -27.53 -11.55 3.15
CA ASN A 60 -26.95 -12.54 2.26
C ASN A 60 -27.77 -13.84 2.20
N LYS A 61 -28.32 -14.27 3.34
CA LYS A 61 -29.24 -15.44 3.41
C LYS A 61 -30.59 -15.15 2.77
N LYS A 62 -31.09 -13.92 2.87
CA LYS A 62 -32.36 -13.49 2.30
C LYS A 62 -32.31 -13.42 0.78
N TYR A 63 -31.18 -13.10 0.19
CA TYR A 63 -31.00 -12.98 -1.27
C TYR A 63 -29.90 -13.94 -1.77
N PRO A 64 -30.19 -15.27 -1.84
CA PRO A 64 -29.18 -16.27 -2.21
C PRO A 64 -28.90 -16.34 -3.72
N LYS A 65 -29.83 -15.87 -4.56
CA LYS A 65 -29.74 -15.98 -6.02
C LYS A 65 -28.89 -14.89 -6.63
N LYS A 66 -28.12 -15.23 -7.67
CA LYS A 66 -27.31 -14.26 -8.44
C LYS A 66 -28.17 -13.19 -9.12
N GLU A 67 -29.40 -13.52 -9.48
CA GLU A 67 -30.36 -12.59 -10.10
C GLU A 67 -30.80 -11.46 -9.17
N ASP A 68 -30.75 -11.68 -7.85
CA ASP A 68 -31.09 -10.68 -6.84
C ASP A 68 -29.87 -9.85 -6.39
N ALA A 69 -28.72 -9.97 -7.07
CA ALA A 69 -27.47 -9.29 -6.70
C ALA A 69 -27.66 -7.76 -6.59
N MET A 70 -28.42 -7.16 -7.49
CA MET A 70 -28.74 -5.73 -7.46
C MET A 70 -29.57 -5.34 -6.24
N LYS A 71 -30.63 -6.11 -5.93
CA LYS A 71 -31.47 -5.88 -4.74
C LYS A 71 -30.68 -6.04 -3.45
N LYS A 72 -29.84 -7.06 -3.39
CA LYS A 72 -28.93 -7.30 -2.28
C LYS A 72 -27.96 -6.12 -2.08
N GLN A 73 -27.39 -5.61 -3.17
CA GLN A 73 -26.48 -4.47 -3.11
C GLN A 73 -27.21 -3.20 -2.63
N GLN A 74 -28.42 -2.94 -3.12
CA GLN A 74 -29.26 -1.82 -2.66
C GLN A 74 -29.60 -1.94 -1.17
N ALA A 75 -30.08 -3.12 -0.73
CA ALA A 75 -30.40 -3.37 0.67
C ALA A 75 -29.17 -3.23 1.59
N THR A 76 -28.01 -3.68 1.15
CA THR A 76 -26.74 -3.51 1.89
C THR A 76 -26.35 -2.03 1.97
N MET A 77 -26.51 -1.27 0.89
CA MET A 77 -26.23 0.16 0.86
C MET A 77 -27.19 0.95 1.77
N GLU A 78 -28.46 0.59 1.81
CA GLU A 78 -29.45 1.17 2.74
C GLU A 78 -29.10 0.86 4.20
N LEU A 79 -28.67 -0.37 4.48
CA LEU A 79 -28.20 -0.76 5.81
C LEU A 79 -27.02 0.10 6.26
N TYR A 80 -26.03 0.31 5.39
CA TYR A 80 -24.89 1.18 5.67
C TYR A 80 -25.32 2.63 5.92
N LYS A 81 -26.23 3.16 5.10
CA LYS A 81 -26.78 4.51 5.30
C LYS A 81 -27.50 4.65 6.64
N LYS A 82 -28.37 3.68 7.02
CA LYS A 82 -29.07 3.66 8.30
C LYS A 82 -28.11 3.60 9.50
N ALA A 83 -27.01 2.87 9.35
CA ALA A 83 -25.96 2.77 10.37
C ALA A 83 -24.99 3.97 10.39
N GLY A 84 -25.17 4.96 9.51
CA GLY A 84 -24.28 6.12 9.40
C GLY A 84 -22.85 5.75 8.96
N ILE A 85 -22.70 4.66 8.20
CA ILE A 85 -21.41 4.15 7.74
C ILE A 85 -21.22 4.51 6.28
N ASN A 86 -20.07 5.10 5.99
CA ASN A 86 -19.68 5.35 4.61
C ASN A 86 -18.90 4.15 4.06
N PRO A 87 -19.45 3.36 3.10
CA PRO A 87 -18.75 2.20 2.53
C PRO A 87 -17.51 2.61 1.74
N MET A 88 -17.44 3.85 1.27
CA MET A 88 -16.27 4.37 0.57
C MET A 88 -15.13 4.77 1.53
N GLY A 89 -15.37 4.79 2.84
CA GLY A 89 -14.34 5.10 3.83
C GLY A 89 -13.11 4.21 3.73
N GLY A 90 -13.26 2.96 3.32
CA GLY A 90 -12.16 2.01 3.16
C GLY A 90 -11.21 2.29 1.99
N CYS A 91 -11.65 2.98 0.94
CA CYS A 91 -10.81 3.28 -0.23
C CYS A 91 -10.13 4.67 -0.16
N ILE A 92 -10.53 5.53 0.77
CA ILE A 92 -9.96 6.88 0.93
C ILE A 92 -8.43 6.84 1.14
N PRO A 93 -7.86 5.97 1.99
CA PRO A 93 -6.41 5.87 2.16
C PRO A 93 -5.69 5.57 0.84
N MET A 94 -6.25 4.71 0.01
CA MET A 94 -5.69 4.36 -1.30
C MET A 94 -5.69 5.55 -2.25
N LEU A 95 -6.79 6.32 -2.30
CA LEU A 95 -6.88 7.50 -3.16
C LEU A 95 -5.88 8.60 -2.75
N ILE A 96 -5.65 8.78 -1.45
CA ILE A 96 -4.68 9.73 -0.94
C ILE A 96 -3.24 9.24 -1.19
N GLN A 97 -3.03 7.95 -1.10
CA GLN A 97 -1.72 7.33 -1.32
C GLN A 97 -1.27 7.45 -2.78
N MET A 98 -2.19 7.43 -3.76
CA MET A 98 -1.84 7.46 -5.20
C MET A 98 -1.01 8.68 -5.62
N PRO A 99 -1.38 9.94 -5.30
CA PRO A 99 -0.55 11.09 -5.63
C PRO A 99 0.83 11.06 -4.97
N ILE A 100 0.91 10.52 -3.76
CA ILE A 100 2.16 10.37 -3.01
C ILE A 100 3.02 9.29 -3.66
N LEU A 101 2.42 8.16 -4.02
CA LEU A 101 3.09 7.09 -4.75
C LEU A 101 3.73 7.61 -6.04
N ILE A 102 2.96 8.30 -6.88
CA ILE A 102 3.45 8.88 -8.14
C ILE A 102 4.58 9.89 -7.87
N ALA A 103 4.46 10.69 -6.82
CA ALA A 103 5.48 11.63 -6.43
C ALA A 103 6.79 10.92 -6.04
N MET A 104 6.73 9.90 -5.20
CA MET A 104 7.89 9.13 -4.75
C MET A 104 8.51 8.30 -5.88
N PHE A 105 7.67 7.74 -6.75
CA PHE A 105 8.10 6.99 -7.93
C PHE A 105 8.96 7.83 -8.90
N ARG A 106 8.70 9.13 -8.96
CA ARG A 106 9.50 10.06 -9.75
C ARG A 106 10.67 10.65 -8.97
N PHE A 107 10.55 10.76 -7.65
CA PHE A 107 11.57 11.39 -6.81
C PHE A 107 12.80 10.50 -6.65
N PHE A 108 12.61 9.24 -6.22
CA PHE A 108 13.74 8.37 -5.88
C PHE A 108 14.70 8.10 -7.04
N PRO A 109 14.25 7.69 -8.25
CA PRO A 109 15.18 7.46 -9.37
C PRO A 109 15.76 8.74 -9.94
N ALA A 110 15.07 9.89 -9.81
CA ALA A 110 15.51 11.16 -10.35
C ALA A 110 16.38 11.97 -9.40
N SER A 111 16.46 11.57 -8.13
CA SER A 111 17.23 12.31 -7.13
C SER A 111 18.73 12.03 -7.29
N ILE A 112 19.46 13.04 -7.76
CA ILE A 112 20.93 12.99 -7.88
C ILE A 112 21.57 12.83 -6.50
N GLU A 113 20.94 13.33 -5.47
CA GLU A 113 21.45 13.33 -4.08
C GLU A 113 21.44 11.92 -3.44
N LEU A 114 20.58 11.03 -3.92
CA LEU A 114 20.52 9.65 -3.46
C LEU A 114 21.44 8.71 -4.23
N ARG A 115 22.03 9.19 -5.33
CA ARG A 115 22.94 8.41 -6.14
C ARG A 115 24.23 8.14 -5.39
N GLU A 116 24.68 6.87 -5.44
CA GLU A 116 25.90 6.40 -4.74
C GLU A 116 25.85 6.61 -3.22
N GLN A 117 24.66 6.71 -2.65
CA GLN A 117 24.48 6.80 -1.19
C GLN A 117 24.14 5.43 -0.62
N PRO A 118 25.07 4.82 0.11
CA PRO A 118 24.85 3.50 0.68
C PRO A 118 23.92 3.58 1.90
N PHE A 119 23.10 2.54 2.05
CA PHE A 119 22.31 2.35 3.25
C PHE A 119 22.06 0.86 3.50
N LEU A 120 22.44 0.40 4.70
CA LEU A 120 22.42 -1.01 5.11
C LEU A 120 23.27 -1.86 4.15
N TRP A 121 22.62 -2.66 3.29
CA TRP A 121 23.25 -3.53 2.29
C TRP A 121 23.15 -2.99 0.86
N ALA A 122 22.44 -1.89 0.65
CA ALA A 122 22.37 -1.26 -0.66
C ALA A 122 23.51 -0.26 -0.83
N ASP A 123 24.23 -0.37 -1.93
CA ASP A 123 25.31 0.54 -2.29
C ASP A 123 24.79 1.86 -2.86
N ASP A 124 23.56 1.84 -3.40
CA ASP A 124 22.92 3.00 -4.01
C ASP A 124 21.40 3.00 -3.78
N LEU A 125 20.89 4.03 -3.10
CA LEU A 125 19.46 4.20 -2.84
C LEU A 125 18.68 4.63 -4.08
N SER A 126 19.31 5.16 -5.11
CA SER A 126 18.65 5.57 -6.36
C SER A 126 18.46 4.41 -7.33
N SER A 127 19.24 3.35 -7.20
CA SER A 127 19.16 2.12 -8.00
C SER A 127 18.65 0.93 -7.18
N TYR A 128 18.55 -0.24 -7.81
CA TYR A 128 18.15 -1.47 -7.11
C TYR A 128 19.32 -2.02 -6.29
N ASP A 129 19.01 -2.71 -5.20
CA ASP A 129 19.96 -3.50 -4.43
C ASP A 129 20.01 -4.93 -4.98
N SER A 130 21.19 -5.53 -5.04
CA SER A 130 21.38 -6.92 -5.45
C SER A 130 22.14 -7.67 -4.38
N ILE A 131 21.45 -8.58 -3.68
CA ILE A 131 22.12 -9.49 -2.73
C ILE A 131 22.62 -10.74 -3.44
N VAL A 132 21.86 -11.22 -4.41
CA VAL A 132 22.18 -12.41 -5.19
C VAL A 132 21.98 -12.12 -6.66
N ASN A 133 23.02 -12.33 -7.44
CA ASN A 133 22.94 -12.32 -8.90
C ASN A 133 22.67 -13.74 -9.38
N LEU A 134 21.63 -13.89 -10.21
CA LEU A 134 21.25 -15.17 -10.79
C LEU A 134 22.05 -15.41 -12.07
N PRO A 135 22.46 -16.65 -12.35
CA PRO A 135 23.16 -16.98 -13.61
C PRO A 135 22.23 -16.96 -14.84
N PHE A 136 20.95 -16.71 -14.67
CA PHE A 136 19.94 -16.63 -15.70
C PHE A 136 18.98 -15.49 -15.43
N SER A 137 18.43 -14.91 -16.50
CA SER A 137 17.42 -13.86 -16.39
C SER A 137 16.01 -14.46 -16.38
N ILE A 138 15.23 -14.10 -15.36
CA ILE A 138 13.82 -14.48 -15.26
C ILE A 138 12.99 -13.40 -15.94
N PRO A 139 12.10 -13.75 -16.89
CA PRO A 139 11.21 -12.79 -17.54
C PRO A 139 10.42 -11.97 -16.50
N PHE A 140 10.42 -10.65 -16.63
CA PHE A 140 9.76 -9.67 -15.74
C PHE A 140 10.37 -9.51 -14.34
N TYR A 141 11.30 -10.37 -13.93
CA TYR A 141 11.95 -10.27 -12.63
C TYR A 141 13.39 -9.74 -12.73
N GLY A 142 14.12 -10.20 -13.72
CA GLY A 142 15.52 -9.85 -13.94
C GLY A 142 16.50 -10.97 -13.57
N ASP A 143 17.75 -10.62 -13.41
CA ASP A 143 18.89 -11.50 -13.12
C ASP A 143 19.43 -11.33 -11.68
N HIS A 144 18.72 -10.59 -10.84
CA HIS A 144 19.13 -10.29 -9.48
C HIS A 144 17.96 -10.38 -8.50
N VAL A 145 18.28 -10.49 -7.21
CA VAL A 145 17.30 -10.47 -6.12
C VAL A 145 17.55 -9.25 -5.25
N SER A 146 16.58 -8.33 -5.23
CA SER A 146 16.56 -7.19 -4.32
C SER A 146 15.95 -7.57 -2.96
N LEU A 147 16.70 -7.35 -1.88
CA LEU A 147 16.19 -7.61 -0.53
C LEU A 147 15.17 -6.57 -0.11
N PHE A 148 15.35 -5.30 -0.48
CA PHE A 148 14.36 -4.27 -0.18
C PHE A 148 13.04 -4.55 -0.88
N ALA A 149 13.05 -5.02 -2.14
CA ALA A 149 11.84 -5.41 -2.85
C ALA A 149 11.17 -6.63 -2.20
N LEU A 150 11.95 -7.59 -1.73
CA LEU A 150 11.43 -8.78 -1.03
C LEU A 150 10.80 -8.40 0.32
N LEU A 151 11.45 -7.57 1.12
CA LEU A 151 10.91 -7.07 2.39
C LEU A 151 9.64 -6.25 2.18
N MET A 152 9.61 -5.41 1.14
CA MET A 152 8.42 -4.67 0.72
C MET A 152 7.27 -5.63 0.39
N ALA A 153 7.52 -6.67 -0.41
CA ALA A 153 6.50 -7.65 -0.80
C ALA A 153 5.95 -8.42 0.42
N VAL A 154 6.83 -8.84 1.35
CA VAL A 154 6.43 -9.50 2.60
C VAL A 154 5.57 -8.57 3.46
N SER A 155 5.96 -7.30 3.58
CA SER A 155 5.21 -6.28 4.31
C SER A 155 3.84 -6.03 3.69
N LEU A 156 3.78 -5.92 2.36
CA LEU A 156 2.53 -5.76 1.61
C LEU A 156 1.63 -7.00 1.75
N PHE A 157 2.20 -8.19 1.74
CA PHE A 157 1.45 -9.43 1.98
C PHE A 157 0.80 -9.41 3.37
N GLY A 158 1.59 -9.13 4.42
CA GLY A 158 1.09 -9.02 5.78
C GLY A 158 -0.02 -7.97 5.90
N TYR A 159 0.23 -6.77 5.39
CA TYR A 159 -0.74 -5.67 5.38
C TYR A 159 -2.03 -6.04 4.64
N SER A 160 -1.92 -6.63 3.44
CA SER A 160 -3.08 -7.04 2.64
C SER A 160 -3.87 -8.15 3.31
N TYR A 161 -3.18 -9.12 3.95
CA TYR A 161 -3.80 -10.20 4.68
C TYR A 161 -4.64 -9.68 5.87
N PHE A 162 -4.06 -8.80 6.69
CA PHE A 162 -4.78 -8.19 7.82
C PHE A 162 -5.95 -7.31 7.36
N ASN A 163 -5.74 -6.48 6.35
CA ASN A 163 -6.81 -5.62 5.81
C ASN A 163 -7.93 -6.43 5.15
N TYR A 164 -7.58 -7.51 4.45
CA TYR A 164 -8.57 -8.38 3.85
C TYR A 164 -9.45 -9.03 4.93
N GLN A 165 -8.87 -9.55 6.01
CA GLN A 165 -9.66 -10.08 7.12
C GLN A 165 -10.64 -9.04 7.68
N GLN A 166 -10.26 -7.77 7.65
CA GLN A 166 -11.10 -6.67 8.10
C GLN A 166 -12.25 -6.37 7.13
N THR A 167 -12.00 -6.42 5.83
CA THR A 167 -12.95 -6.01 4.79
C THR A 167 -13.82 -7.17 4.30
N ALA A 168 -13.29 -8.39 4.20
CA ALA A 168 -14.00 -9.58 3.73
C ALA A 168 -15.20 -9.95 4.61
N SER A 169 -15.15 -9.55 5.88
CA SER A 169 -16.26 -9.72 6.80
C SER A 169 -17.51 -8.94 6.39
N SER A 170 -17.36 -7.91 5.55
CA SER A 170 -18.45 -6.98 5.20
C SER A 170 -19.00 -7.20 3.80
N GLN A 171 -18.29 -7.92 2.92
CA GLN A 171 -18.71 -8.10 1.52
C GLN A 171 -18.35 -9.51 1.00
N PRO A 172 -19.28 -10.49 1.10
CA PRO A 172 -19.04 -11.86 0.62
C PRO A 172 -18.77 -11.96 -0.88
N GLN A 173 -19.21 -10.96 -1.67
CA GLN A 173 -18.94 -10.90 -3.10
C GLN A 173 -17.45 -10.70 -3.44
N MET A 174 -16.66 -10.26 -2.46
CA MET A 174 -15.21 -10.08 -2.62
C MET A 174 -14.40 -11.36 -2.38
N ALA A 175 -15.01 -12.50 -2.13
CA ALA A 175 -14.28 -13.75 -1.90
C ALA A 175 -13.36 -14.12 -3.09
N GLY A 176 -13.79 -13.86 -4.33
CA GLY A 176 -12.95 -14.05 -5.52
C GLY A 176 -11.78 -13.04 -5.63
N MET A 177 -11.92 -11.86 -5.04
CA MET A 177 -10.88 -10.84 -5.02
C MET A 177 -9.79 -11.12 -3.96
N LYS A 178 -10.04 -12.02 -3.02
CA LYS A 178 -9.06 -12.41 -1.98
C LYS A 178 -7.74 -12.84 -2.59
N PHE A 179 -7.81 -13.79 -3.50
CA PHE A 179 -6.62 -14.32 -4.16
C PHE A 179 -5.85 -13.21 -4.89
N MET A 180 -6.57 -12.35 -5.58
CA MET A 180 -5.99 -11.24 -6.33
C MET A 180 -5.33 -10.22 -5.41
N MET A 181 -6.03 -9.76 -4.36
CA MET A 181 -5.53 -8.71 -3.47
C MET A 181 -4.47 -9.19 -2.48
N VAL A 182 -4.62 -10.39 -1.93
CA VAL A 182 -3.75 -10.86 -0.85
C VAL A 182 -2.51 -11.57 -1.39
N TYR A 183 -2.63 -12.32 -2.46
CA TYR A 183 -1.53 -13.15 -2.99
C TYR A 183 -0.94 -12.57 -4.28
N MET A 184 -1.77 -12.27 -5.28
CA MET A 184 -1.27 -11.83 -6.58
C MET A 184 -0.64 -10.43 -6.52
N MET A 185 -1.24 -9.49 -5.78
CA MET A 185 -0.74 -8.11 -5.72
C MET A 185 0.68 -8.02 -5.13
N PRO A 186 1.02 -8.63 -3.98
CA PRO A 186 2.40 -8.62 -3.47
C PRO A 186 3.40 -9.30 -4.40
N ILE A 187 3.00 -10.40 -5.06
CA ILE A 187 3.85 -11.09 -6.05
C ILE A 187 4.10 -10.19 -7.25
N MET A 188 3.06 -9.57 -7.81
CA MET A 188 3.23 -8.64 -8.93
C MET A 188 4.09 -7.43 -8.54
N MET A 189 3.92 -6.91 -7.32
CA MET A 189 4.76 -5.83 -6.81
C MET A 189 6.21 -6.28 -6.69
N LEU A 190 6.49 -7.48 -6.19
CA LEU A 190 7.84 -8.02 -6.12
C LEU A 190 8.47 -8.11 -7.52
N LEU A 191 7.75 -8.67 -8.50
CA LEU A 191 8.23 -8.79 -9.88
C LEU A 191 8.54 -7.42 -10.50
N TRP A 192 7.71 -6.44 -10.23
CA TRP A 192 7.84 -5.12 -10.84
C TRP A 192 8.87 -4.24 -10.16
N PHE A 193 8.95 -4.32 -8.82
CA PHE A 193 9.83 -3.45 -8.04
C PHE A 193 11.24 -4.01 -7.83
N ASN A 194 11.50 -5.25 -8.23
CA ASN A 194 12.82 -5.87 -8.09
C ASN A 194 13.94 -5.07 -8.78
N SER A 195 13.64 -4.45 -9.92
CA SER A 195 14.57 -3.60 -10.69
C SER A 195 14.40 -2.09 -10.42
N TYR A 196 13.64 -1.73 -9.38
CA TYR A 196 13.43 -0.34 -9.01
C TYR A 196 14.38 0.12 -7.90
N SER A 197 14.40 1.44 -7.69
CA SER A 197 15.18 2.09 -6.64
C SER A 197 14.94 1.46 -5.27
N SER A 198 16.01 1.06 -4.59
CA SER A 198 16.00 0.51 -3.24
C SER A 198 15.40 1.49 -2.23
N GLY A 199 15.65 2.80 -2.41
CA GLY A 199 15.02 3.85 -1.60
C GLY A 199 13.50 3.89 -1.72
N LEU A 200 12.94 3.61 -2.90
CA LEU A 200 11.49 3.50 -3.10
C LEU A 200 10.91 2.27 -2.41
N CYS A 201 11.57 1.12 -2.53
CA CYS A 201 11.18 -0.12 -1.85
C CYS A 201 11.25 0.03 -0.32
N TYR A 202 12.27 0.73 0.18
CA TYR A 202 12.43 1.05 1.59
C TYR A 202 11.35 2.00 2.11
N TYR A 203 10.92 2.98 1.31
CA TYR A 203 9.82 3.90 1.65
C TYR A 203 8.51 3.15 1.89
N TYR A 204 8.24 2.09 1.14
CA TYR A 204 6.98 1.33 1.18
C TYR A 204 6.94 0.29 2.29
#